data_a8020ddcdf1901e04be747bc24bf9f66
#
_entry.id   a8020ddcdf1901e04be747bc24bf9f66
#
_cell.length_a   1.000
_cell.length_b   1.000
_cell.length_c   1.000
_cell.angle_alpha   90.00
_cell.angle_beta   90.00
_cell.angle_gamma   90.00
#
_symmetry.space_group_name_H-M   'P 1'
#
loop_
_entity.id
_entity.type
_entity.pdbx_description
1 polymer ?
#
loop_
_entity_poly.entity_id
_entity_poly.type
_entity_poly.pdbx_seq_one_letter_code
_entity_poly.pdbx_strand_id
1 'polypeptide(L)'
;NFISNYPCFLLGNKSKFYIRALENSSITLIHKKDLFLLYKQLPKLQELSRSIVEKLYIEISEKYESFFIKTAEERYLELINSEPDILKIVPQYMIASYLGITPEGLSRIKKRKS
;
A
#
# COMPACT_ATOMS: atom_id res chain seq x y z
N ASN A 1 -7.45 8.50 -2.61
CA ASN A 1 -6.15 7.89 -2.26
C ASN A 1 -5.12 8.18 -3.35
N PHE A 2 -3.86 8.38 -2.95
CA PHE A 2 -2.75 8.50 -3.89
C PHE A 2 -2.03 7.15 -4.00
N ILE A 3 -1.72 6.74 -5.23
CA ILE A 3 -1.00 5.49 -5.50
C ILE A 3 0.19 5.83 -6.39
N SER A 4 1.38 5.48 -5.93
CA SER A 4 2.61 5.68 -6.69
C SER A 4 3.73 4.79 -6.15
N ASN A 5 4.69 4.45 -6.99
CA ASN A 5 6.03 4.12 -6.51
C ASN A 5 6.75 5.44 -6.24
N TYR A 6 6.54 6.00 -5.06
CA TYR A 6 6.94 7.36 -4.72
C TYR A 6 8.45 7.61 -4.85
N PRO A 7 9.36 6.69 -4.45
CA PRO A 7 10.78 6.84 -4.72
C PRO A 7 11.09 6.99 -6.19
N CYS A 8 10.52 6.16 -7.05
CA CYS A 8 10.73 6.27 -8.51
C CYS A 8 10.13 7.56 -9.08
N PHE A 9 9.00 8.00 -8.57
CA PHE A 9 8.38 9.27 -8.94
C PHE A 9 9.30 10.46 -8.60
N LEU A 10 9.89 10.48 -7.41
CA LEU A 10 10.81 11.54 -6.98
C LEU A 10 12.12 11.53 -7.78
N LEU A 11 12.72 10.35 -7.95
CA LEU A 11 14.03 10.19 -8.62
C LEU A 11 13.93 10.23 -10.15
N GLY A 12 12.73 10.08 -10.71
CA GLY A 12 12.54 9.99 -12.16
C GLY A 12 12.98 8.66 -12.76
N ASN A 13 13.15 7.62 -11.95
CA ASN A 13 13.53 6.28 -12.37
C ASN A 13 12.32 5.45 -12.79
N LYS A 14 12.55 4.44 -13.64
CA LYS A 14 11.52 3.46 -13.95
C LYS A 14 11.24 2.57 -12.75
N SER A 15 9.96 2.34 -12.46
CA SER A 15 9.56 1.39 -11.43
C SER A 15 9.83 -0.05 -11.88
N LYS A 16 10.28 -0.89 -10.95
CA LYS A 16 10.35 -2.36 -11.11
C LYS A 16 9.00 -3.03 -10.86
N PHE A 17 8.04 -2.29 -10.32
CA PHE A 17 6.71 -2.77 -10.01
C PHE A 17 5.68 -2.08 -10.91
N TYR A 18 4.60 -2.76 -11.20
CA TYR A 18 3.43 -2.20 -11.86
C TYR A 18 2.25 -2.12 -10.89
N ILE A 19 1.34 -1.22 -11.17
CA ILE A 19 0.08 -1.05 -10.42
C ILE A 19 -1.03 -1.59 -11.29
N ARG A 20 -1.87 -2.46 -10.72
CA ARG A 20 -3.00 -3.07 -11.39
C ARG A 20 -4.28 -2.82 -10.61
N ALA A 21 -5.31 -2.31 -11.29
CA ALA A 21 -6.65 -2.27 -10.73
C ALA A 21 -7.22 -3.69 -10.64
N LEU A 22 -7.80 -4.05 -9.50
CA LEU A 22 -8.45 -5.33 -9.26
C LEU A 22 -9.96 -5.27 -9.57
N GLU A 23 -10.50 -4.06 -9.65
CA GLU A 23 -11.88 -3.76 -9.96
C GLU A 23 -11.96 -2.62 -10.98
N ASN A 24 -13.14 -2.41 -11.56
CA ASN A 24 -13.39 -1.23 -12.41
C ASN A 24 -13.13 0.04 -11.63
N SER A 25 -12.17 0.82 -12.09
CA SER A 25 -11.67 1.99 -11.38
C SER A 25 -11.50 3.18 -12.31
N SER A 26 -11.78 4.37 -11.80
CA SER A 26 -11.43 5.63 -12.45
C SER A 26 -10.21 6.22 -11.76
N ILE A 27 -9.19 6.57 -12.55
CA ILE A 27 -7.94 7.14 -12.05
C ILE A 27 -7.64 8.47 -12.72
N THR A 28 -7.07 9.39 -11.96
CA THR A 28 -6.51 10.64 -12.46
C THR A 28 -4.99 10.57 -12.37
N LEU A 29 -4.30 10.85 -13.47
CA LEU A 29 -2.85 10.86 -13.54
C LEU A 29 -2.34 12.29 -13.39
N ILE A 30 -1.31 12.45 -12.56
CA ILE A 30 -0.61 13.73 -12.40
C ILE A 30 0.87 13.51 -12.73
N HIS A 31 1.38 14.24 -13.69
CA HIS A 31 2.80 14.24 -14.00
C HIS A 31 3.60 15.01 -12.95
N LYS A 32 4.81 14.54 -12.66
CA LYS A 32 5.71 15.18 -11.70
C LYS A 32 5.90 16.68 -12.01
N LYS A 33 6.11 17.03 -13.27
CA LYS A 33 6.31 18.42 -13.70
C LYS A 33 5.13 19.31 -13.32
N ASP A 34 3.90 18.83 -13.56
CA ASP A 34 2.68 19.57 -13.27
C ASP A 34 2.46 19.73 -11.78
N LEU A 35 2.72 18.67 -11.00
CA LEU A 35 2.64 18.74 -9.55
C LEU A 35 3.61 19.76 -8.97
N PHE A 36 4.85 19.78 -9.43
CA PHE A 36 5.84 20.74 -8.95
C PHE A 36 5.56 22.20 -9.38
N LEU A 37 4.93 22.41 -10.54
CA LEU A 37 4.39 23.72 -10.94
C LEU A 37 3.27 24.17 -10.01
N LEU A 38 2.35 23.27 -9.67
CA LEU A 38 1.27 23.55 -8.72
C LEU A 38 1.79 23.91 -7.32
N TYR A 39 2.86 23.26 -6.85
CA TYR A 39 3.49 23.62 -5.57
C TYR A 39 4.01 25.04 -5.54
N LYS A 40 4.57 25.53 -6.66
CA LYS A 40 5.03 26.92 -6.77
C LYS A 40 3.89 27.92 -6.75
N GLN A 41 2.74 27.56 -7.33
CA GLN A 41 1.57 28.43 -7.41
C GLN A 41 0.71 28.39 -6.16
N LEU A 42 0.69 27.26 -5.47
CA LEU A 42 -0.17 26.97 -4.33
C LEU A 42 0.64 26.39 -3.16
N PRO A 43 1.28 27.22 -2.32
CA PRO A 43 2.10 26.76 -1.19
C PRO A 43 1.35 25.82 -0.24
N LYS A 44 0.06 26.06 -0.02
CA LYS A 44 -0.79 25.15 0.81
C LYS A 44 -0.86 23.72 0.27
N LEU A 45 -0.75 23.53 -1.05
CA LEU A 45 -0.70 22.20 -1.64
C LEU A 45 0.58 21.46 -1.28
N GLN A 46 1.70 22.18 -1.16
CA GLN A 46 2.96 21.59 -0.72
C GLN A 46 2.90 21.15 0.75
N GLU A 47 2.28 21.92 1.63
CA GLU A 47 2.06 21.54 3.02
C GLU A 47 1.18 20.28 3.13
N LEU A 48 0.10 20.24 2.35
CA LEU A 48 -0.78 19.06 2.29
C LEU A 48 -0.03 17.83 1.81
N SER A 49 0.76 17.96 0.75
CA SER A 49 1.57 16.85 0.22
C SER A 49 2.58 16.35 1.23
N ARG A 50 3.23 17.25 1.98
CA ARG A 50 4.14 16.88 3.07
C ARG A 50 3.40 16.05 4.13
N SER A 51 2.24 16.51 4.61
CA SER A 51 1.43 15.77 5.58
C SER A 51 1.05 14.38 5.10
N ILE A 52 0.69 14.23 3.82
CA ILE A 52 0.37 12.93 3.23
C ILE A 52 1.59 12.01 3.24
N VAL A 53 2.76 12.51 2.85
CA VAL A 53 4.01 11.73 2.83
C VAL A 53 4.43 11.32 4.24
N GLU A 54 4.34 12.23 5.21
CA GLU A 54 4.64 11.94 6.62
C GLU A 54 3.72 10.82 7.16
N LYS A 55 2.42 10.88 6.86
CA LYS A 55 1.47 9.84 7.23
C LYS A 55 1.81 8.49 6.57
N LEU A 56 2.09 8.49 5.28
CA LEU A 56 2.50 7.27 4.56
C LEU A 56 3.79 6.68 5.12
N TYR A 57 4.75 7.51 5.51
CA TYR A 57 5.98 7.05 6.15
C TYR A 57 5.71 6.34 7.47
N ILE A 58 4.83 6.90 8.30
CA ILE A 58 4.41 6.26 9.57
C ILE A 58 3.78 4.90 9.29
N GLU A 59 2.80 4.83 8.40
CA GLU A 59 2.12 3.58 8.03
C GLU A 59 3.09 2.50 7.52
N ILE A 60 4.04 2.88 6.67
CA ILE A 60 5.07 1.97 6.16
C ILE A 60 6.01 1.51 7.28
N SER A 61 6.41 2.41 8.19
CA SER A 61 7.28 2.09 9.31
C SER A 61 6.60 1.11 10.28
N GLU A 62 5.34 1.37 10.64
CA GLU A 62 4.55 0.47 11.49
C GLU A 62 4.39 -0.93 10.85
N LYS A 63 4.14 -0.97 9.54
CA LYS A 63 4.06 -2.21 8.81
C LYS A 63 5.40 -2.96 8.81
N TYR A 64 6.50 -2.25 8.57
CA TYR A 64 7.85 -2.83 8.61
C TYR A 64 8.14 -3.43 9.99
N GLU A 65 7.89 -2.69 11.06
CA GLU A 65 8.06 -3.16 12.44
C GLU A 65 7.19 -4.39 12.75
N SER A 66 5.97 -4.44 12.21
CA SER A 66 5.07 -5.58 12.42
C SER A 66 5.63 -6.92 11.94
N PHE A 67 6.53 -6.92 10.96
CA PHE A 67 7.20 -8.14 10.51
C PHE A 67 8.17 -8.71 11.55
N PHE A 68 8.69 -7.87 12.44
CA PHE A 68 9.61 -8.28 13.50
C PHE A 68 8.90 -8.63 14.82
N ILE A 69 7.77 -7.97 15.09
CA ILE A 69 7.06 -8.05 16.38
C ILE A 69 5.92 -9.06 16.34
N LYS A 70 5.22 -9.15 15.19
CA LYS A 70 3.98 -9.94 15.05
C LYS A 70 4.20 -11.21 14.25
N THR A 71 3.48 -12.25 14.65
CA THR A 71 3.37 -13.48 13.85
C THR A 71 2.56 -13.23 12.57
N ALA A 72 2.71 -14.12 11.60
CA ALA A 72 1.92 -14.06 10.36
C ALA A 72 0.40 -14.17 10.62
N GLU A 73 0.02 -14.92 11.66
CA GLU A 73 -1.38 -15.07 12.07
C GLU A 73 -1.95 -13.76 12.64
N GLU A 74 -1.19 -13.06 13.48
CA GLU A 74 -1.57 -11.75 14.01
C GLU A 74 -1.71 -10.72 12.89
N ARG A 75 -0.76 -10.66 11.95
CA ARG A 75 -0.86 -9.79 10.78
C ARG A 75 -2.06 -10.11 9.90
N TYR A 76 -2.38 -11.41 9.75
CA TYR A 76 -3.59 -11.83 9.02
C TYR A 76 -4.87 -11.34 9.70
N LEU A 77 -4.97 -11.50 11.02
CA LEU A 77 -6.14 -11.03 11.78
C LEU A 77 -6.32 -9.52 11.71
N GLU A 78 -5.24 -8.76 11.79
CA GLU A 78 -5.28 -7.30 11.62
C GLU A 78 -5.78 -6.93 10.22
N LEU A 79 -5.28 -7.60 9.19
CA LEU A 79 -5.70 -7.33 7.81
C LEU A 79 -7.19 -7.55 7.60
N ILE A 80 -7.76 -8.67 8.06
CA ILE A 80 -9.18 -8.96 7.88
C ILE A 80 -10.07 -8.09 8.77
N ASN A 81 -9.57 -7.59 9.90
CA ASN A 81 -10.29 -6.65 10.75
C ASN A 81 -10.33 -5.24 10.15
N SER A 82 -9.23 -4.79 9.54
CA SER A 82 -9.16 -3.49 8.88
C SER A 82 -9.86 -3.46 7.52
N GLU A 83 -9.81 -4.56 6.79
CA GLU A 83 -10.34 -4.69 5.43
C GLU A 83 -11.15 -5.99 5.28
N PRO A 84 -12.39 -6.05 5.82
CA PRO A 84 -13.18 -7.30 5.88
C PRO A 84 -13.44 -7.95 4.52
N ASP A 85 -13.52 -7.14 3.45
CA ASP A 85 -13.83 -7.63 2.11
C ASP A 85 -12.58 -8.00 1.28
N ILE A 86 -11.38 -7.82 1.84
CA ILE A 86 -10.12 -8.01 1.09
C ILE A 86 -9.99 -9.44 0.54
N LEU A 87 -10.48 -10.43 1.27
CA LEU A 87 -10.45 -11.84 0.86
C LEU A 87 -11.34 -12.14 -0.35
N LYS A 88 -12.33 -11.29 -0.63
CA LYS A 88 -13.24 -11.41 -1.79
C LYS A 88 -12.66 -10.76 -3.04
N ILE A 89 -11.90 -9.69 -2.86
CA ILE A 89 -11.42 -8.82 -3.94
C ILE A 89 -10.00 -9.21 -4.38
N VAL A 90 -9.14 -9.56 -3.41
CA VAL A 90 -7.72 -9.77 -3.65
C VAL A 90 -7.39 -11.27 -3.76
N PRO A 91 -6.68 -11.70 -4.82
CA PRO A 91 -6.21 -13.08 -4.95
C PRO A 91 -5.36 -13.53 -3.75
N GLN A 92 -5.53 -14.79 -3.32
CA GLN A 92 -4.87 -15.32 -2.12
C GLN A 92 -3.34 -15.24 -2.17
N TYR A 93 -2.74 -15.44 -3.34
CA TYR A 93 -1.28 -15.34 -3.49
C TYR A 93 -0.76 -13.92 -3.22
N MET A 94 -1.54 -12.89 -3.56
CA MET A 94 -1.20 -11.49 -3.26
C MET A 94 -1.32 -11.22 -1.76
N ILE A 95 -2.34 -11.75 -1.11
CA ILE A 95 -2.52 -11.63 0.35
C ILE A 95 -1.36 -12.34 1.07
N ALA A 96 -1.00 -13.55 0.64
CA ALA A 96 0.15 -14.26 1.19
C ALA A 96 1.45 -13.46 1.06
N SER A 97 1.70 -12.91 -0.14
CA SER A 97 2.85 -12.03 -0.39
C SER A 97 2.84 -10.79 0.50
N TYR A 98 1.68 -10.15 0.65
CA TYR A 98 1.51 -8.98 1.52
C TYR A 98 1.82 -9.30 2.99
N LEU A 99 1.48 -10.50 3.45
CA LEU A 99 1.72 -10.99 4.81
C LEU A 99 3.14 -11.58 5.00
N GLY A 100 3.93 -11.69 3.91
CA GLY A 100 5.27 -12.27 3.96
C GLY A 100 5.30 -13.77 4.20
N ILE A 101 4.30 -14.51 3.71
CA ILE A 101 4.16 -15.97 3.84
C ILE A 101 3.86 -16.64 2.51
N THR A 102 3.92 -17.98 2.48
CA THR A 102 3.51 -18.76 1.31
C THR A 102 1.99 -18.90 1.23
N PRO A 103 1.40 -19.15 0.04
CA PRO A 103 -0.03 -19.45 -0.10
C PRO A 103 -0.50 -20.63 0.77
N GLU A 104 0.33 -21.66 0.92
CA GLU A 104 0.08 -22.81 1.79
C GLU A 104 0.06 -22.39 3.27
N GLY A 105 0.96 -21.48 3.67
CA GLY A 105 0.98 -20.89 5.00
C GLY A 105 -0.31 -20.13 5.29
N LEU A 106 -0.76 -19.30 4.36
CA LEU A 106 -2.03 -18.59 4.46
C LEU A 106 -3.21 -19.56 4.57
N SER A 107 -3.24 -20.61 3.75
CA SER A 107 -4.29 -21.65 3.80
C SER A 107 -4.38 -22.32 5.18
N ARG A 108 -3.23 -22.63 5.80
CA ARG A 108 -3.18 -23.19 7.16
C ARG A 108 -3.72 -22.23 8.22
N ILE A 109 -3.39 -20.94 8.12
CA ILE A 109 -3.91 -19.91 9.04
C ILE A 109 -5.42 -19.82 8.92
N LYS A 110 -5.95 -19.75 7.70
CA LYS A 110 -7.39 -19.70 7.44
C LYS A 110 -8.14 -20.90 8.03
N LYS A 111 -7.62 -22.13 7.86
CA LYS A 111 -8.23 -23.35 8.42
C LYS A 111 -8.28 -23.35 9.94
N ARG A 112 -7.28 -22.77 10.61
CA ARG A 112 -7.27 -22.66 12.08
C ARG A 112 -8.27 -21.64 12.62
N LYS A 113 -8.69 -20.68 11.79
CA LYS A 113 -9.58 -19.57 12.18
C LYS A 113 -11.03 -19.71 11.68
N SER A 114 -11.30 -20.69 10.85
CA SER A 114 -12.66 -21.01 10.41
C SER A 114 -13.37 -22.00 11.33
#